data_090c1fc61c476714667e636f218cdeef
#
_entry.id   090c1fc61c476714667e636f218cdeef
#
_cell.length_a   1.000
_cell.length_b   1.000
_cell.length_c   1.000
_cell.angle_alpha   90.00
_cell.angle_beta   90.00
_cell.angle_gamma   90.00
#
_symmetry.space_group_name_H-M   'P 1'
#
loop_
_entity.id
_entity.type
_entity.pdbx_description
1 polymer ?
#
loop_
_entity_poly.entity_id
_entity_poly.type
_entity_poly.pdbx_seq_one_letter_code
_entity_poly.pdbx_strand_id
1 'polypeptide(L)'
;MEAYKAEINHKYEFIAKIPEWLFGFTVGIRKKAIDCLQLSQGSSVIDVGCGTGASFPFLEAVVGESGTILGIEPSGNMISKARERVQSAGWKNISLVEKTIEEVDEIERFDGALLFAMHDVFNSLQGLQKIRSIVKDGAHIVCVGPKLPDKGIQRLFNPGLNLLFKRMAISQDNKDKPWRLVAEQFVTESIIEEKQGLIFIYIGRK
;
A
#
# COMPACT_ATOMS: atom_id res chain seq x y z
N MET A 1 14.53 5.28 16.54
CA MET A 1 13.70 4.13 16.14
C MET A 1 12.42 4.03 16.95
N GLU A 2 12.47 3.91 18.29
CA GLU A 2 11.27 3.85 19.14
C GLU A 2 10.37 5.10 19.05
N ALA A 3 10.95 6.30 19.00
CA ALA A 3 10.21 7.55 18.83
C ALA A 3 9.43 7.58 17.49
N TYR A 4 10.01 7.08 16.41
CA TYR A 4 9.35 6.98 15.10
C TYR A 4 8.19 5.97 15.12
N LYS A 5 8.37 4.81 15.77
CA LYS A 5 7.28 3.82 15.94
C LYS A 5 6.15 4.36 16.83
N ALA A 6 6.50 5.12 17.87
CA ALA A 6 5.50 5.78 18.73
C ALA A 6 4.70 6.84 17.96
N GLU A 7 5.35 7.63 17.11
CA GLU A 7 4.71 8.61 16.23
C GLU A 7 3.78 7.93 15.22
N ILE A 8 4.24 6.85 14.57
CA ILE A 8 3.42 6.04 13.66
C ILE A 8 2.19 5.47 14.39
N ASN A 9 2.38 4.85 15.55
CA ASN A 9 1.27 4.31 16.32
C ASN A 9 0.23 5.36 16.68
N HIS A 10 0.65 6.55 17.13
CA HIS A 10 -0.25 7.65 17.42
C HIS A 10 -0.98 8.16 16.17
N LYS A 11 -0.25 8.28 15.05
CA LYS A 11 -0.78 8.73 13.76
C LYS A 11 -1.89 7.79 13.24
N TYR A 12 -1.68 6.48 13.35
CA TYR A 12 -2.62 5.47 12.84
C TYR A 12 -3.62 4.96 13.88
N GLU A 13 -3.49 5.33 15.16
CA GLU A 13 -4.43 4.93 16.22
C GLU A 13 -5.88 5.34 15.93
N PHE A 14 -6.06 6.55 15.40
CA PHE A 14 -7.37 7.04 15.00
C PHE A 14 -7.93 6.23 13.82
N ILE A 15 -7.10 5.97 12.81
CA ILE A 15 -7.51 5.22 11.61
C ILE A 15 -7.84 3.77 11.97
N ALA A 16 -7.07 3.16 12.89
CA ALA A 16 -7.33 1.81 13.38
C ALA A 16 -8.70 1.65 14.08
N LYS A 17 -9.27 2.73 14.61
CA LYS A 17 -10.59 2.75 15.26
C LYS A 17 -11.74 2.97 14.29
N ILE A 18 -11.47 3.40 13.05
CA ILE A 18 -12.51 3.62 12.03
C ILE A 18 -13.05 2.27 11.56
N PRO A 19 -14.37 2.05 11.59
CA PRO A 19 -14.96 0.81 11.10
C PRO A 19 -14.63 0.57 9.62
N GLU A 20 -14.21 -0.63 9.27
CA GLU A 20 -13.79 -0.97 7.90
C GLU A 20 -14.88 -0.77 6.84
N TRP A 21 -16.16 -0.89 7.21
CA TRP A 21 -17.27 -0.66 6.28
C TRP A 21 -17.31 0.78 5.73
N LEU A 22 -16.76 1.77 6.47
CA LEU A 22 -16.59 3.14 5.98
C LEU A 22 -15.59 3.22 4.82
N PHE A 23 -14.69 2.24 4.70
CA PHE A 23 -13.75 2.11 3.60
C PHE A 23 -14.27 1.19 2.48
N GLY A 24 -15.55 0.80 2.51
CA GLY A 24 -16.16 -0.07 1.50
C GLY A 24 -15.97 0.45 0.06
N PHE A 25 -15.87 1.77 -0.12
CA PHE A 25 -15.57 2.38 -1.42
C PHE A 25 -14.19 2.01 -1.97
N THR A 26 -13.26 1.55 -1.11
CA THR A 26 -11.91 1.13 -1.52
C THR A 26 -11.85 -0.30 -2.04
N VAL A 27 -12.90 -1.11 -1.82
CA VAL A 27 -12.93 -2.53 -2.22
C VAL A 27 -12.69 -2.68 -3.72
N GLY A 28 -13.45 -1.95 -4.54
CA GLY A 28 -13.29 -1.99 -6.00
C GLY A 28 -11.93 -1.52 -6.48
N ILE A 29 -11.39 -0.45 -5.84
CA ILE A 29 -10.07 0.09 -6.17
C ILE A 29 -8.97 -0.92 -5.77
N ARG A 30 -9.11 -1.56 -4.62
CA ARG A 30 -8.17 -2.57 -4.12
C ARG A 30 -8.14 -3.78 -5.03
N LYS A 31 -9.30 -4.29 -5.43
CA LYS A 31 -9.39 -5.40 -6.39
C LYS A 31 -8.71 -5.03 -7.71
N LYS A 32 -9.04 -3.87 -8.28
CA LYS A 32 -8.40 -3.38 -9.51
C LYS A 32 -6.88 -3.25 -9.38
N ALA A 33 -6.38 -2.75 -8.25
CA ALA A 33 -4.95 -2.64 -7.98
C ALA A 33 -4.27 -4.02 -7.93
N ILE A 34 -4.92 -5.00 -7.30
CA ILE A 34 -4.39 -6.37 -7.23
C ILE A 34 -4.41 -7.04 -8.60
N ASP A 35 -5.45 -6.84 -9.41
CA ASP A 35 -5.49 -7.32 -10.80
C ASP A 35 -4.32 -6.76 -11.62
N CYS A 36 -3.91 -5.50 -11.36
CA CYS A 36 -2.75 -4.87 -12.03
C CYS A 36 -1.38 -5.47 -11.63
N LEU A 37 -1.30 -6.25 -10.54
CA LEU A 37 -0.08 -6.99 -10.18
C LEU A 37 0.22 -8.17 -11.13
N GLN A 38 -0.77 -8.60 -11.91
CA GLN A 38 -0.67 -9.73 -12.86
C GLN A 38 -0.14 -11.01 -12.21
N LEU A 39 -0.52 -11.25 -10.96
CA LEU A 39 -0.17 -12.46 -10.21
C LEU A 39 -1.00 -13.65 -10.68
N SER A 40 -0.49 -14.84 -10.41
CA SER A 40 -1.16 -16.11 -10.68
C SER A 40 -1.11 -17.04 -9.45
N GLN A 41 -1.79 -18.15 -9.52
CA GLN A 41 -1.69 -19.21 -8.50
C GLN A 41 -0.22 -19.58 -8.27
N GLY A 42 0.17 -19.67 -7.00
CA GLY A 42 1.55 -19.97 -6.58
C GLY A 42 2.49 -18.74 -6.55
N SER A 43 2.05 -17.56 -6.97
CA SER A 43 2.88 -16.33 -6.90
C SER A 43 3.18 -15.93 -5.45
N SER A 44 4.34 -15.31 -5.25
CA SER A 44 4.74 -14.65 -4.01
C SER A 44 4.53 -13.14 -4.11
N VAL A 45 3.89 -12.53 -3.12
CA VAL A 45 3.59 -11.09 -3.11
C VAL A 45 3.87 -10.45 -1.76
N ILE A 46 4.35 -9.20 -1.79
CA ILE A 46 4.54 -8.39 -0.60
C ILE A 46 3.51 -7.25 -0.56
N ASP A 47 2.81 -7.12 0.58
CA ASP A 47 1.88 -6.01 0.88
C ASP A 47 2.58 -5.07 1.88
N VAL A 48 3.14 -3.98 1.35
CA VAL A 48 3.92 -3.01 2.12
C VAL A 48 2.98 -2.01 2.77
N GLY A 49 2.98 -1.97 4.11
CA GLY A 49 2.01 -1.22 4.90
C GLY A 49 0.63 -1.87 4.83
N CYS A 50 0.58 -3.18 5.11
CA CYS A 50 -0.65 -3.97 4.97
C CYS A 50 -1.79 -3.51 5.91
N GLY A 51 -1.49 -2.69 6.92
CA GLY A 51 -2.44 -2.19 7.90
C GLY A 51 -3.16 -3.33 8.63
N THR A 52 -4.48 -3.34 8.58
CA THR A 52 -5.33 -4.39 9.16
C THR A 52 -5.48 -5.63 8.27
N GLY A 53 -4.71 -5.72 7.17
CA GLY A 53 -4.77 -6.83 6.22
C GLY A 53 -5.98 -6.79 5.28
N ALA A 54 -6.51 -5.61 4.99
CA ALA A 54 -7.70 -5.47 4.12
C ALA A 54 -7.46 -5.92 2.66
N SER A 55 -6.21 -6.06 2.22
CA SER A 55 -5.84 -6.60 0.90
C SER A 55 -5.80 -8.14 0.87
N PHE A 56 -5.60 -8.80 2.01
CA PHE A 56 -5.32 -10.23 2.05
C PHE A 56 -6.40 -11.13 1.41
N PRO A 57 -7.72 -10.87 1.62
CA PRO A 57 -8.73 -11.71 0.97
C PRO A 57 -8.65 -11.70 -0.56
N PHE A 58 -8.23 -10.57 -1.14
CA PHE A 58 -8.11 -10.41 -2.58
C PHE A 58 -6.79 -10.96 -3.11
N LEU A 59 -5.69 -10.78 -2.37
CA LEU A 59 -4.39 -11.35 -2.71
C LEU A 59 -4.45 -12.87 -2.64
N GLU A 60 -5.02 -13.42 -1.57
CA GLU A 60 -5.15 -14.86 -1.37
C GLU A 60 -6.01 -15.50 -2.46
N ALA A 61 -7.12 -14.87 -2.84
CA ALA A 61 -7.96 -15.34 -3.94
C ALA A 61 -7.20 -15.45 -5.29
N VAL A 62 -6.15 -14.63 -5.49
CA VAL A 62 -5.34 -14.65 -6.72
C VAL A 62 -4.19 -15.64 -6.61
N VAL A 63 -3.41 -15.60 -5.52
CA VAL A 63 -2.21 -16.45 -5.37
C VAL A 63 -2.53 -17.85 -4.88
N GLY A 64 -3.67 -18.04 -4.20
CA GLY A 64 -4.13 -19.31 -3.64
C GLY A 64 -3.22 -19.87 -2.54
N GLU A 65 -3.58 -21.03 -1.99
CA GLU A 65 -2.86 -21.66 -0.89
C GLU A 65 -1.41 -22.03 -1.23
N SER A 66 -1.08 -22.21 -2.51
CA SER A 66 0.28 -22.49 -2.99
C SER A 66 1.15 -21.26 -3.14
N GLY A 67 0.55 -20.06 -3.15
CA GLY A 67 1.28 -18.79 -3.17
C GLY A 67 1.69 -18.35 -1.77
N THR A 68 2.45 -17.26 -1.68
CA THR A 68 2.86 -16.67 -0.40
C THR A 68 2.56 -15.19 -0.35
N ILE A 69 2.11 -14.71 0.81
CA ILE A 69 1.84 -13.29 1.05
C ILE A 69 2.66 -12.86 2.27
N LEU A 70 3.49 -11.84 2.10
CA LEU A 70 4.17 -11.17 3.21
C LEU A 70 3.53 -9.81 3.45
N GLY A 71 2.91 -9.62 4.60
CA GLY A 71 2.43 -8.31 5.06
C GLY A 71 3.46 -7.64 5.95
N ILE A 72 3.83 -6.40 5.63
CA ILE A 72 4.71 -5.57 6.45
C ILE A 72 3.91 -4.38 6.98
N GLU A 73 3.96 -4.16 8.29
CA GLU A 73 3.26 -3.05 8.94
C GLU A 73 3.99 -2.66 10.23
N PRO A 74 4.46 -1.42 10.38
CA PRO A 74 5.20 -1.00 11.57
C PRO A 74 4.30 -0.70 12.78
N SER A 75 2.98 -0.48 12.59
CA SER A 75 2.06 -0.19 13.69
C SER A 75 1.59 -1.47 14.39
N GLY A 76 1.98 -1.64 15.66
CA GLY A 76 1.57 -2.78 16.48
C GLY A 76 0.05 -2.95 16.57
N ASN A 77 -0.71 -1.84 16.63
CA ASN A 77 -2.19 -1.87 16.69
C ASN A 77 -2.80 -2.35 15.36
N MET A 78 -2.22 -1.97 14.23
CA MET A 78 -2.70 -2.38 12.91
C MET A 78 -2.36 -3.84 12.64
N ILE A 79 -1.11 -4.24 12.86
CA ILE A 79 -0.66 -5.60 12.56
C ILE A 79 -1.31 -6.64 13.49
N SER A 80 -1.69 -6.26 14.71
CA SER A 80 -2.48 -7.14 15.60
C SER A 80 -3.82 -7.51 14.96
N LYS A 81 -4.52 -6.54 14.38
CA LYS A 81 -5.78 -6.78 13.64
C LYS A 81 -5.56 -7.61 12.39
N ALA A 82 -4.42 -7.41 11.70
CA ALA A 82 -4.05 -8.25 10.57
C ALA A 82 -3.83 -9.71 11.00
N ARG A 83 -3.16 -9.95 12.14
CA ARG A 83 -2.98 -11.29 12.73
C ARG A 83 -4.31 -11.96 13.07
N GLU A 84 -5.23 -11.22 13.72
CA GLU A 84 -6.58 -11.71 14.02
C GLU A 84 -7.34 -12.09 12.74
N ARG A 85 -7.23 -11.29 11.68
CA ARG A 85 -7.84 -11.57 10.37
C ARG A 85 -7.28 -12.84 9.75
N VAL A 86 -5.95 -12.98 9.69
CA VAL A 86 -5.27 -14.17 9.15
C VAL A 86 -5.71 -15.43 9.91
N GLN A 87 -5.70 -15.36 11.24
CA GLN A 87 -6.11 -16.48 12.09
C GLN A 87 -7.59 -16.85 11.90
N SER A 88 -8.48 -15.85 11.88
CA SER A 88 -9.92 -16.07 11.72
C SER A 88 -10.29 -16.66 10.36
N ALA A 89 -9.55 -16.26 9.32
CA ALA A 89 -9.73 -16.80 7.96
C ALA A 89 -9.05 -18.16 7.75
N GLY A 90 -8.18 -18.59 8.67
CA GLY A 90 -7.46 -19.86 8.60
C GLY A 90 -6.35 -19.91 7.56
N TRP A 91 -5.91 -18.75 7.01
CA TRP A 91 -4.84 -18.70 6.01
C TRP A 91 -3.50 -19.15 6.59
N LYS A 92 -2.80 -20.03 5.87
CA LYS A 92 -1.50 -20.60 6.29
C LYS A 92 -0.32 -20.03 5.50
N ASN A 93 -0.59 -19.38 4.40
CA ASN A 93 0.37 -18.84 3.44
C ASN A 93 0.60 -17.33 3.59
N ILE A 94 0.08 -16.71 4.67
CA ILE A 94 0.27 -15.29 4.98
C ILE A 94 1.17 -15.14 6.20
N SER A 95 2.30 -14.48 6.00
CA SER A 95 3.26 -14.10 7.05
C SER A 95 3.18 -12.61 7.34
N LEU A 96 3.39 -12.21 8.60
CA LEU A 96 3.29 -10.81 9.04
C LEU A 96 4.55 -10.39 9.80
N VAL A 97 5.09 -9.23 9.43
CA VAL A 97 6.29 -8.65 10.03
C VAL A 97 6.01 -7.24 10.51
N GLU A 98 6.25 -7.00 11.83
CA GLU A 98 6.09 -5.70 12.48
C GLU A 98 7.38 -4.87 12.34
N LYS A 99 7.62 -4.38 11.13
CA LYS A 99 8.79 -3.58 10.77
C LYS A 99 8.39 -2.52 9.74
N THR A 100 9.22 -1.50 9.57
CA THR A 100 9.19 -0.68 8.35
C THR A 100 9.81 -1.46 7.20
N ILE A 101 9.55 -1.05 5.96
CA ILE A 101 10.14 -1.73 4.79
C ILE A 101 11.69 -1.65 4.79
N GLU A 102 12.23 -0.56 5.31
CA GLU A 102 13.67 -0.32 5.42
C GLU A 102 14.35 -1.29 6.42
N GLU A 103 13.60 -1.75 7.44
CA GLU A 103 14.09 -2.66 8.48
C GLU A 103 13.98 -4.15 8.11
N VAL A 104 13.34 -4.46 6.98
CA VAL A 104 13.18 -5.86 6.56
C VAL A 104 14.52 -6.41 6.10
N ASP A 105 14.90 -7.57 6.63
CA ASP A 105 16.12 -8.28 6.24
C ASP A 105 16.05 -8.76 4.77
N GLU A 106 17.13 -9.34 4.25
CA GLU A 106 17.09 -10.00 2.94
C GLU A 106 16.17 -11.22 3.03
N ILE A 107 15.18 -11.25 2.14
CA ILE A 107 14.17 -12.29 2.02
C ILE A 107 14.08 -12.76 0.56
N GLU A 108 13.35 -13.85 0.34
CA GLU A 108 13.03 -14.31 -1.00
C GLU A 108 12.45 -13.19 -1.87
N ARG A 109 12.73 -13.26 -3.16
CA ARG A 109 12.24 -12.26 -4.11
C ARG A 109 10.78 -12.51 -4.47
N PHE A 110 9.97 -11.45 -4.43
CA PHE A 110 8.54 -11.49 -4.70
C PHE A 110 8.22 -11.28 -6.18
N ASP A 111 7.12 -11.90 -6.64
CA ASP A 111 6.57 -11.72 -7.99
C ASP A 111 5.84 -10.38 -8.14
N GLY A 112 5.46 -9.73 -7.04
CA GLY A 112 4.85 -8.41 -7.05
C GLY A 112 4.88 -7.71 -5.71
N ALA A 113 4.69 -6.38 -5.72
CA ALA A 113 4.59 -5.56 -4.53
C ALA A 113 3.35 -4.65 -4.59
N LEU A 114 2.52 -4.70 -3.54
CA LEU A 114 1.38 -3.80 -3.35
C LEU A 114 1.73 -2.75 -2.30
N LEU A 115 1.46 -1.48 -2.61
CA LEU A 115 1.58 -0.34 -1.70
C LEU A 115 0.23 0.40 -1.69
N PHE A 116 -0.64 0.09 -0.74
CA PHE A 116 -1.98 0.68 -0.69
C PHE A 116 -2.06 1.76 0.39
N ALA A 117 -2.19 3.03 -0.02
CA ALA A 117 -2.24 4.22 0.85
C ALA A 117 -0.97 4.49 1.67
N MET A 118 0.20 4.10 1.15
CA MET A 118 1.50 4.19 1.81
C MET A 118 2.31 5.43 1.39
N HIS A 119 1.77 6.63 1.69
CA HIS A 119 2.41 7.90 1.31
C HIS A 119 3.82 8.07 1.86
N ASP A 120 4.08 7.57 3.05
CA ASP A 120 5.40 7.69 3.69
C ASP A 120 6.44 6.90 2.86
N VAL A 121 6.09 5.69 2.36
CA VAL A 121 6.95 4.88 1.51
C VAL A 121 7.11 5.47 0.10
N PHE A 122 6.06 6.10 -0.46
CA PHE A 122 6.16 6.76 -1.78
C PHE A 122 7.20 7.87 -1.80
N ASN A 123 7.49 8.48 -0.65
CA ASN A 123 8.46 9.55 -0.48
C ASN A 123 9.78 9.06 0.16
N SER A 124 9.95 7.77 0.40
CA SER A 124 11.17 7.15 0.95
C SER A 124 12.01 6.53 -0.15
N LEU A 125 13.10 7.19 -0.54
CA LEU A 125 14.03 6.60 -1.52
C LEU A 125 14.59 5.27 -1.01
N GLN A 126 14.96 5.20 0.27
CA GLN A 126 15.48 3.99 0.89
C GLN A 126 14.44 2.86 0.88
N GLY A 127 13.18 3.16 1.21
CA GLY A 127 12.08 2.19 1.16
C GLY A 127 11.84 1.66 -0.25
N LEU A 128 11.82 2.55 -1.25
CA LEU A 128 11.64 2.15 -2.66
C LEU A 128 12.82 1.32 -3.19
N GLN A 129 14.05 1.67 -2.83
CA GLN A 129 15.24 0.88 -3.17
C GLN A 129 15.19 -0.51 -2.51
N LYS A 130 14.74 -0.58 -1.26
CA LYS A 130 14.54 -1.86 -0.57
C LYS A 130 13.49 -2.71 -1.28
N ILE A 131 12.33 -2.16 -1.63
CA ILE A 131 11.30 -2.87 -2.42
C ILE A 131 11.91 -3.38 -3.74
N ARG A 132 12.66 -2.52 -4.45
CA ARG A 132 13.32 -2.91 -5.70
C ARG A 132 14.28 -4.08 -5.50
N SER A 133 14.99 -4.16 -4.37
CA SER A 133 15.96 -5.24 -4.10
C SER A 133 15.28 -6.60 -3.86
N ILE A 134 14.07 -6.60 -3.29
CA ILE A 134 13.35 -7.80 -2.85
C ILE A 134 12.26 -8.29 -3.82
N VAL A 135 12.01 -7.57 -4.91
CA VAL A 135 11.14 -8.06 -5.99
C VAL A 135 11.97 -8.65 -7.13
N LYS A 136 11.40 -9.62 -7.86
CA LYS A 136 12.01 -10.24 -9.03
C LYS A 136 12.12 -9.25 -10.18
N ASP A 137 13.04 -9.49 -11.12
CA ASP A 137 13.11 -8.74 -12.36
C ASP A 137 11.84 -9.01 -13.18
N GLY A 138 11.23 -7.95 -13.70
CA GLY A 138 9.94 -8.00 -14.36
C GLY A 138 8.72 -7.96 -13.45
N ALA A 139 8.88 -7.98 -12.11
CA ALA A 139 7.78 -7.89 -11.15
C ALA A 139 7.02 -6.56 -11.26
N HIS A 140 5.70 -6.62 -11.11
CA HIS A 140 4.88 -5.42 -11.02
C HIS A 140 4.85 -4.84 -9.60
N ILE A 141 4.95 -3.52 -9.55
CA ILE A 141 4.79 -2.72 -8.34
C ILE A 141 3.55 -1.85 -8.53
N VAL A 142 2.56 -2.04 -7.68
CA VAL A 142 1.31 -1.28 -7.76
C VAL A 142 1.17 -0.41 -6.52
N CYS A 143 1.10 0.91 -6.76
CA CYS A 143 0.93 1.92 -5.72
C CYS A 143 -0.43 2.58 -5.85
N VAL A 144 -1.18 2.64 -4.76
CA VAL A 144 -2.50 3.28 -4.70
C VAL A 144 -2.51 4.34 -3.62
N GLY A 145 -3.03 5.50 -3.93
CA GLY A 145 -3.17 6.55 -2.93
C GLY A 145 -4.05 7.70 -3.36
N PRO A 146 -4.40 8.59 -2.43
CA PRO A 146 -5.06 9.84 -2.76
C PRO A 146 -4.09 10.80 -3.45
N LYS A 147 -4.64 11.64 -4.34
CA LYS A 147 -3.96 12.79 -4.95
C LYS A 147 -4.89 13.99 -4.97
N LEU A 148 -4.33 15.18 -5.15
CA LEU A 148 -5.14 16.35 -5.44
C LEU A 148 -5.52 16.38 -6.92
N PRO A 149 -6.77 16.67 -7.26
CA PRO A 149 -7.18 16.86 -8.64
C PRO A 149 -6.40 18.01 -9.30
N ASP A 150 -5.82 17.74 -10.45
CA ASP A 150 -5.08 18.74 -11.24
C ASP A 150 -5.94 19.40 -12.33
N LYS A 151 -7.08 18.80 -12.66
CA LYS A 151 -8.01 19.23 -13.72
C LYS A 151 -9.46 19.29 -13.23
N GLY A 152 -10.29 19.98 -14.01
CA GLY A 152 -11.72 20.04 -13.80
C GLY A 152 -12.17 20.88 -12.59
N ILE A 153 -13.47 20.87 -12.35
CA ILE A 153 -14.12 21.64 -11.27
C ILE A 153 -13.67 21.17 -9.88
N GLN A 154 -13.22 19.92 -9.76
CA GLN A 154 -12.74 19.35 -8.51
C GLN A 154 -11.52 20.08 -7.95
N ARG A 155 -10.73 20.74 -8.81
CA ARG A 155 -9.60 21.58 -8.40
C ARG A 155 -10.01 22.74 -7.47
N LEU A 156 -11.24 23.22 -7.59
CA LEU A 156 -11.79 24.27 -6.73
C LEU A 156 -11.91 23.83 -5.26
N PHE A 157 -11.99 22.52 -5.01
CA PHE A 157 -12.05 21.95 -3.67
C PHE A 157 -10.68 21.65 -3.05
N ASN A 158 -9.57 21.86 -3.79
CA ASN A 158 -8.22 21.57 -3.32
C ASN A 158 -7.87 22.23 -1.97
N PRO A 159 -8.30 23.47 -1.63
CA PRO A 159 -8.01 24.02 -0.31
C PRO A 159 -8.62 23.19 0.83
N GLY A 160 -9.88 22.73 0.67
CA GLY A 160 -10.54 21.85 1.64
C GLY A 160 -9.91 20.44 1.69
N LEU A 161 -9.60 19.87 0.53
CA LEU A 161 -8.90 18.58 0.42
C LEU A 161 -7.51 18.64 1.04
N ASN A 162 -6.77 19.74 0.87
CA ASN A 162 -5.48 19.95 1.52
C ASN A 162 -5.60 19.92 3.04
N LEU A 163 -6.65 20.58 3.58
CA LEU A 163 -6.89 20.56 5.02
C LEU A 163 -7.23 19.14 5.51
N LEU A 164 -8.05 18.41 4.75
CA LEU A 164 -8.39 17.04 5.05
C LEU A 164 -7.15 16.14 5.02
N PHE A 165 -6.32 16.25 3.99
CA PHE A 165 -5.08 15.48 3.84
C PHE A 165 -4.12 15.72 5.00
N LYS A 166 -3.99 17.00 5.44
CA LYS A 166 -3.22 17.34 6.64
C LYS A 166 -3.75 16.63 7.88
N ARG A 167 -5.08 16.61 8.08
CA ARG A 167 -5.72 15.93 9.22
C ARG A 167 -5.52 14.41 9.18
N MET A 168 -5.50 13.82 7.99
CA MET A 168 -5.26 12.39 7.78
C MET A 168 -3.75 12.04 7.76
N ALA A 169 -2.89 13.01 8.08
CA ALA A 169 -1.43 12.85 8.07
C ALA A 169 -0.88 12.34 6.71
N ILE A 170 -1.57 12.66 5.61
CA ILE A 170 -1.08 12.38 4.26
C ILE A 170 0.03 13.36 3.94
N SER A 171 1.16 12.86 3.45
CA SER A 171 2.30 13.71 3.06
C SER A 171 1.86 14.85 2.16
N GLN A 172 2.43 16.03 2.39
CA GLN A 172 2.13 17.24 1.64
C GLN A 172 3.04 17.42 0.42
N ASP A 173 4.02 16.56 0.27
CA ASP A 173 4.96 16.59 -0.84
C ASP A 173 4.36 15.93 -2.09
N ASN A 174 4.58 16.54 -3.27
CA ASN A 174 4.16 16.02 -4.58
C ASN A 174 2.67 15.61 -4.67
N LYS A 175 1.75 16.35 -4.06
CA LYS A 175 0.30 16.02 -3.97
C LYS A 175 -0.39 15.82 -5.30
N ASP A 176 0.09 16.45 -6.34
CA ASP A 176 -0.38 16.33 -7.73
C ASP A 176 0.21 15.11 -8.43
N LYS A 177 1.42 14.68 -8.03
CA LYS A 177 2.11 13.51 -8.58
C LYS A 177 2.79 12.68 -7.47
N PRO A 178 2.01 12.06 -6.57
CA PRO A 178 2.58 11.35 -5.41
C PRO A 178 3.47 10.16 -5.79
N TRP A 179 3.36 9.68 -7.03
CA TRP A 179 4.17 8.57 -7.59
C TRP A 179 5.51 9.00 -8.19
N ARG A 180 5.89 10.29 -8.11
CA ARG A 180 7.09 10.81 -8.80
C ARG A 180 8.35 10.02 -8.44
N LEU A 181 8.62 9.86 -7.14
CA LEU A 181 9.81 9.14 -6.68
C LEU A 181 9.74 7.65 -7.03
N VAL A 182 8.53 7.06 -7.02
CA VAL A 182 8.32 5.67 -7.46
C VAL A 182 8.70 5.53 -8.94
N ALA A 183 8.29 6.48 -9.79
CA ALA A 183 8.60 6.49 -11.22
C ALA A 183 10.11 6.69 -11.53
N GLU A 184 10.88 7.22 -10.59
CA GLU A 184 12.33 7.29 -10.70
C GLU A 184 13.02 5.94 -10.39
N GLN A 185 12.34 5.04 -9.68
CA GLN A 185 12.88 3.74 -9.28
C GLN A 185 12.38 2.56 -10.12
N PHE A 186 11.23 2.70 -10.78
CA PHE A 186 10.56 1.64 -11.54
C PHE A 186 10.14 2.16 -12.91
N VAL A 187 10.16 1.29 -13.93
CA VAL A 187 9.66 1.63 -15.26
C VAL A 187 8.14 1.81 -15.17
N THR A 188 7.66 3.02 -15.44
CA THR A 188 6.22 3.30 -15.43
C THR A 188 5.54 2.64 -16.62
N GLU A 189 4.58 1.77 -16.37
CA GLU A 189 3.73 1.18 -17.40
C GLU A 189 2.43 1.95 -17.58
N SER A 190 1.77 2.32 -16.48
CA SER A 190 0.48 3.02 -16.52
C SER A 190 0.21 3.78 -15.24
N ILE A 191 -0.62 4.82 -15.35
CA ILE A 191 -1.20 5.55 -14.21
C ILE A 191 -2.69 5.68 -14.49
N ILE A 192 -3.51 5.11 -13.60
CA ILE A 192 -4.96 5.15 -13.69
C ILE A 192 -5.48 6.12 -12.64
N GLU A 193 -6.35 7.02 -13.05
CA GLU A 193 -7.04 7.93 -12.13
C GLU A 193 -8.46 7.46 -11.87
N GLU A 194 -8.79 7.33 -10.60
CA GLU A 194 -10.09 6.91 -10.11
C GLU A 194 -10.79 8.04 -9.32
N LYS A 195 -12.11 7.89 -9.14
CA LYS A 195 -12.90 8.84 -8.36
C LYS A 195 -12.67 10.30 -8.79
N GLN A 196 -12.74 10.53 -10.11
CA GLN A 196 -12.56 11.87 -10.72
C GLN A 196 -11.20 12.50 -10.39
N GLY A 197 -10.15 11.69 -10.35
CA GLY A 197 -8.78 12.14 -10.12
C GLY A 197 -8.41 12.33 -8.64
N LEU A 198 -9.23 11.84 -7.70
CA LEU A 198 -8.93 11.88 -6.26
C LEU A 198 -8.06 10.71 -5.80
N ILE A 199 -8.02 9.63 -6.58
CA ILE A 199 -7.22 8.43 -6.29
C ILE A 199 -6.43 8.07 -7.54
N PHE A 200 -5.18 7.70 -7.34
CA PHE A 200 -4.34 7.14 -8.40
C PHE A 200 -4.04 5.66 -8.15
N ILE A 201 -3.84 4.93 -9.23
CA ILE A 201 -3.21 3.62 -9.25
C ILE A 201 -2.00 3.75 -10.19
N TYR A 202 -0.81 3.72 -9.64
CA TYR A 202 0.45 3.66 -10.38
C TYR A 202 0.84 2.21 -10.58
N ILE A 203 1.20 1.86 -11.80
CA ILE A 203 1.67 0.53 -12.20
C ILE A 203 3.08 0.71 -12.76
N GLY A 204 4.04 0.11 -12.10
CA GLY A 204 5.43 0.08 -12.55
C GLY A 204 5.97 -1.33 -12.60
N ARG A 205 7.11 -1.48 -13.27
CA ARG A 205 7.83 -2.73 -13.40
C ARG A 205 9.29 -2.56 -12.99
N LYS A 206 9.85 -3.55 -12.33
CA LYS A 206 11.29 -3.61 -12.07
C LYS A 206 12.08 -3.91 -13.32
#